data_32e37acfdccc6a7e3610d96cf6b4ed66
#
_entry.id   32e37acfdccc6a7e3610d96cf6b4ed66
#
_cell.length_a   1.000
_cell.length_b   1.000
_cell.length_c   1.000
_cell.angle_alpha   90.00
_cell.angle_beta   90.00
_cell.angle_gamma   90.00
#
_symmetry.space_group_name_H-M   'P 1'
#
loop_
_entity.id
_entity.type
_entity.pdbx_description
1 polymer ?
#
loop_
_entity_poly.entity_id
_entity_poly.type
_entity_poly.pdbx_seq_one_letter_code
_entity_poly.pdbx_strand_id
1 'polypeptide(L)'
;MFDAIKKDVQAVRERDPAARNSFEVLLLSSGLHAIMMHRPAHWLYEHKAYLPARFLSQFSRFLTGIEIHPGAKIGQGVLIDHGMGVVIGETAEVGDGCTIYQGVTLGGTGKDKGKRHPTLGKNVTVGCGAKILGPFKVGDGAKVAANAVLLESIPPASTAVGVPARIARVGGRKPNTLDHVHLPDPVAQEICKLQFELDRLESASASSKGTGAARRQRPGARPAGIDGFFRQRRPRRRRTAG
;
A
#
# COMPACT_ATOMS: atom_id res chain seq x y z
N MET A 1 -13.87 13.12 21.92
CA MET A 1 -13.08 13.93 20.97
C MET A 1 -11.63 14.05 21.40
N PHE A 2 -11.33 14.55 22.60
CA PHE A 2 -9.94 14.71 23.07
C PHE A 2 -9.12 13.41 23.13
N ASP A 3 -9.71 12.30 23.56
CA ASP A 3 -9.01 11.01 23.59
C ASP A 3 -8.66 10.47 22.21
N ALA A 4 -9.51 10.76 21.21
CA ALA A 4 -9.20 10.41 19.84
C ALA A 4 -8.02 11.21 19.29
N ILE A 5 -7.96 12.52 19.57
CA ILE A 5 -6.82 13.37 19.17
C ILE A 5 -5.52 12.90 19.85
N LYS A 6 -5.57 12.54 21.12
CA LYS A 6 -4.39 11.98 21.81
C LYS A 6 -3.88 10.72 21.13
N LYS A 7 -4.78 9.79 20.75
CA LYS A 7 -4.42 8.58 20.03
C LYS A 7 -3.86 8.87 18.63
N ASP A 8 -4.43 9.87 17.94
CA ASP A 8 -3.95 10.27 16.61
C ASP A 8 -2.54 10.89 16.71
N VAL A 9 -2.29 11.78 17.69
CA VAL A 9 -0.94 12.35 17.97
C VAL A 9 0.05 11.24 18.34
N GLN A 10 -0.36 10.30 19.19
CA GLN A 10 0.48 9.17 19.58
C GLN A 10 0.84 8.31 18.37
N ALA A 11 -0.13 8.04 17.49
CA ALA A 11 0.08 7.27 16.27
C ALA A 11 1.11 7.91 15.34
N VAL A 12 1.10 9.24 15.20
CA VAL A 12 2.12 9.97 14.44
C VAL A 12 3.49 9.78 15.08
N ARG A 13 3.61 10.03 16.41
CA ARG A 13 4.88 9.91 17.14
C ARG A 13 5.52 8.52 17.11
N GLU A 14 4.70 7.48 17.11
CA GLU A 14 5.18 6.10 17.10
C GLU A 14 5.61 5.61 15.71
N ARG A 15 5.02 6.19 14.66
CA ARG A 15 5.22 5.68 13.28
C ARG A 15 5.98 6.62 12.38
N ASP A 16 6.04 7.92 12.68
CA ASP A 16 6.86 8.89 11.95
C ASP A 16 8.20 9.09 12.67
N PRO A 17 9.32 8.57 12.12
CA PRO A 17 10.65 8.75 12.70
C PRO A 17 11.10 10.22 12.77
N ALA A 18 10.50 11.11 11.98
CA ALA A 18 10.82 12.54 11.97
C ALA A 18 10.11 13.31 13.10
N ALA A 19 9.08 12.73 13.72
CA ALA A 19 8.30 13.37 14.79
C ALA A 19 9.09 13.44 16.11
N ARG A 20 9.57 14.62 16.48
CA ARG A 20 10.39 14.83 17.67
C ARG A 20 9.59 14.93 18.97
N ASN A 21 8.47 15.63 18.94
CA ASN A 21 7.61 15.84 20.10
C ASN A 21 6.14 16.06 19.70
N SER A 22 5.22 15.94 20.68
CA SER A 22 3.79 16.05 20.44
C SER A 22 3.35 17.47 20.01
N PHE A 23 4.07 18.50 20.44
CA PHE A 23 3.75 19.89 20.07
C PHE A 23 4.05 20.13 18.59
N GLU A 24 5.20 19.68 18.11
CA GLU A 24 5.59 19.74 16.70
C GLU A 24 4.57 19.00 15.81
N VAL A 25 4.19 17.78 16.21
CA VAL A 25 3.17 16.97 15.50
C VAL A 25 1.84 17.72 15.45
N LEU A 26 1.39 18.28 16.57
CA LEU A 26 0.12 19.01 16.62
C LEU A 26 0.14 20.26 15.74
N LEU A 27 1.28 20.92 15.62
CA LEU A 27 1.42 22.19 14.87
C LEU A 27 1.68 21.96 13.38
N LEU A 28 2.42 20.92 13.00
CA LEU A 28 2.96 20.79 11.63
C LEU A 28 2.46 19.57 10.83
N SER A 29 1.77 18.60 11.47
CA SER A 29 1.28 17.41 10.75
C SER A 29 0.01 17.73 9.97
N SER A 30 0.13 17.85 8.65
CA SER A 30 -1.01 18.08 7.73
C SER A 30 -2.05 16.96 7.81
N GLY A 31 -1.61 15.70 7.91
CA GLY A 31 -2.50 14.54 8.06
C GLY A 31 -3.31 14.58 9.35
N LEU A 32 -2.69 14.96 10.46
CA LEU A 32 -3.38 15.16 11.73
C LEU A 32 -4.41 16.29 11.63
N HIS A 33 -4.06 17.42 11.02
CA HIS A 33 -4.98 18.56 10.83
C HIS A 33 -6.19 18.15 9.98
N ALA A 34 -5.98 17.39 8.90
CA ALA A 34 -7.06 16.91 8.06
C ALA A 34 -8.04 16.02 8.84
N ILE A 35 -7.53 15.09 9.68
CA ILE A 35 -8.38 14.23 10.53
C ILE A 35 -9.11 15.06 11.59
N MET A 36 -8.43 16.02 12.23
CA MET A 36 -9.04 16.90 13.24
C MET A 36 -10.18 17.74 12.65
N MET A 37 -10.01 18.30 11.45
CA MET A 37 -11.05 19.06 10.75
C MET A 37 -12.16 18.16 10.19
N HIS A 38 -11.83 16.93 9.82
CA HIS A 38 -12.82 15.96 9.35
C HIS A 38 -13.84 15.61 10.45
N ARG A 39 -13.43 15.46 11.71
CA ARG A 39 -14.34 15.08 12.82
C ARG A 39 -15.56 16.00 12.96
N PRO A 40 -15.41 17.34 13.07
CA PRO A 40 -16.56 18.23 13.07
C PRO A 40 -17.31 18.27 11.74
N ALA A 41 -16.64 18.14 10.61
CA ALA A 41 -17.31 18.04 9.31
C ALA A 41 -18.19 16.79 9.20
N HIS A 42 -17.73 15.67 9.71
CA HIS A 42 -18.49 14.41 9.78
C HIS A 42 -19.68 14.54 10.71
N TRP A 43 -19.50 15.14 11.88
CA TRP A 43 -20.61 15.42 12.80
C TRP A 43 -21.70 16.29 12.15
N LEU A 44 -21.34 17.36 11.46
CA LEU A 44 -22.29 18.19 10.70
C LEU A 44 -23.00 17.37 9.61
N TYR A 45 -22.29 16.49 8.93
CA TYR A 45 -22.86 15.63 7.88
C TYR A 45 -23.89 14.65 8.45
N GLU A 46 -23.60 14.01 9.58
CA GLU A 46 -24.54 13.11 10.27
C GLU A 46 -25.81 13.85 10.75
N HIS A 47 -25.69 15.15 11.10
CA HIS A 47 -26.82 16.01 11.44
C HIS A 47 -27.50 16.66 10.21
N LYS A 48 -27.24 16.14 9.00
CA LYS A 48 -27.82 16.59 7.73
C LYS A 48 -27.48 18.04 7.34
N ALA A 49 -26.53 18.66 8.01
CA ALA A 49 -25.98 19.98 7.68
C ALA A 49 -24.94 19.84 6.54
N TYR A 50 -25.38 19.39 5.36
CA TYR A 50 -24.50 18.98 4.27
C TYR A 50 -23.65 20.13 3.72
N LEU A 51 -24.22 21.32 3.54
CA LEU A 51 -23.51 22.47 2.99
C LEU A 51 -22.33 22.91 3.87
N PRO A 52 -22.51 23.20 5.18
CA PRO A 52 -21.39 23.55 6.06
C PRO A 52 -20.42 22.38 6.24
N ALA A 53 -20.87 21.13 6.26
CA ALA A 53 -19.99 19.96 6.30
C ALA A 53 -19.04 19.92 5.07
N ARG A 54 -19.59 20.13 3.88
CA ARG A 54 -18.79 20.19 2.62
C ARG A 54 -17.89 21.40 2.57
N PHE A 55 -18.35 22.55 3.03
CA PHE A 55 -17.51 23.75 3.11
C PHE A 55 -16.29 23.51 4.00
N LEU A 56 -16.49 22.97 5.20
CA LEU A 56 -15.39 22.65 6.12
C LEU A 56 -14.42 21.62 5.55
N SER A 57 -14.94 20.59 4.86
CA SER A 57 -14.13 19.59 4.16
C SER A 57 -13.26 20.22 3.05
N GLN A 58 -13.82 21.13 2.24
CA GLN A 58 -13.05 21.79 1.19
C GLN A 58 -12.05 22.80 1.73
N PHE A 59 -12.37 23.47 2.83
CA PHE A 59 -11.42 24.32 3.55
C PHE A 59 -10.25 23.53 4.12
N SER A 60 -10.52 22.36 4.72
CA SER A 60 -9.50 21.42 5.17
C SER A 60 -8.59 20.98 4.02
N ARG A 61 -9.17 20.62 2.86
CA ARG A 61 -8.42 20.26 1.66
C ARG A 61 -7.52 21.40 1.18
N PHE A 62 -8.03 22.62 1.17
CA PHE A 62 -7.24 23.80 0.78
C PHE A 62 -6.02 24.00 1.66
N LEU A 63 -6.16 23.80 2.98
CA LEU A 63 -5.06 23.96 3.94
C LEU A 63 -4.06 22.80 3.94
N THR A 64 -4.54 21.57 3.76
CA THR A 64 -3.74 20.35 3.99
C THR A 64 -3.35 19.61 2.72
N GLY A 65 -4.00 19.88 1.59
CA GLY A 65 -3.87 19.09 0.36
C GLY A 65 -4.52 17.72 0.42
N ILE A 66 -5.30 17.44 1.49
CA ILE A 66 -5.93 16.14 1.76
C ILE A 66 -7.45 16.30 1.66
N GLU A 67 -8.08 15.53 0.79
CA GLU A 67 -9.53 15.49 0.66
C GLU A 67 -10.12 14.31 1.45
N ILE A 68 -10.91 14.61 2.48
CA ILE A 68 -11.72 13.63 3.20
C ILE A 68 -13.18 14.07 3.07
N HIS A 69 -14.01 13.26 2.39
CA HIS A 69 -15.43 13.56 2.31
C HIS A 69 -16.08 13.50 3.70
N PRO A 70 -16.93 14.43 4.09
CA PRO A 70 -17.52 14.45 5.45
C PRO A 70 -18.36 13.21 5.78
N GLY A 71 -18.87 12.49 4.79
CA GLY A 71 -19.57 11.21 4.98
C GLY A 71 -18.65 10.01 5.26
N ALA A 72 -17.34 10.12 5.04
CA ALA A 72 -16.39 9.05 5.32
C ALA A 72 -16.27 8.77 6.82
N LYS A 73 -16.02 7.51 7.18
CA LYS A 73 -15.80 7.09 8.57
C LYS A 73 -14.31 6.86 8.81
N ILE A 74 -13.71 7.61 9.70
CA ILE A 74 -12.29 7.52 10.04
C ILE A 74 -12.15 7.06 11.49
N GLY A 75 -11.44 5.96 11.69
CA GLY A 75 -11.13 5.39 13.00
C GLY A 75 -10.17 6.24 13.83
N GLN A 76 -9.65 5.66 14.89
CA GLN A 76 -8.70 6.30 15.82
C GLN A 76 -7.28 5.83 15.54
N GLY A 77 -6.29 6.68 15.84
CA GLY A 77 -4.89 6.35 15.63
C GLY A 77 -4.54 6.15 14.15
N VAL A 78 -5.26 6.78 13.24
CA VAL A 78 -4.95 6.78 11.80
C VAL A 78 -3.82 7.77 11.54
N LEU A 79 -2.80 7.31 10.82
CA LEU A 79 -1.71 8.16 10.33
C LEU A 79 -1.93 8.43 8.84
N ILE A 80 -2.03 9.71 8.46
CA ILE A 80 -1.89 10.15 7.07
C ILE A 80 -0.52 10.81 6.97
N ASP A 81 0.43 10.09 6.36
CA ASP A 81 1.82 10.54 6.26
C ASP A 81 2.05 11.28 4.95
N HIS A 82 2.72 12.43 5.02
CA HIS A 82 2.89 13.43 3.94
C HIS A 82 1.56 13.98 3.41
N GLY A 83 0.58 13.16 3.13
CA GLY A 83 -0.83 13.42 2.87
C GLY A 83 -1.19 14.12 1.56
N MET A 84 -0.31 14.84 0.90
CA MET A 84 -0.62 15.57 -0.32
C MET A 84 -1.29 14.69 -1.37
N GLY A 85 -2.46 15.11 -1.89
CA GLY A 85 -3.19 14.39 -2.93
C GLY A 85 -3.92 13.12 -2.46
N VAL A 86 -4.03 12.89 -1.13
CA VAL A 86 -4.90 11.85 -0.59
C VAL A 86 -6.35 12.22 -0.83
N VAL A 87 -7.15 11.26 -1.31
CA VAL A 87 -8.59 11.40 -1.52
C VAL A 87 -9.33 10.25 -0.86
N ILE A 88 -10.21 10.56 0.10
CA ILE A 88 -11.06 9.60 0.80
C ILE A 88 -12.52 9.92 0.48
N GLY A 89 -13.17 9.03 -0.28
CA GLY A 89 -14.53 9.23 -0.80
C GLY A 89 -15.63 9.05 0.25
N GLU A 90 -16.84 9.46 -0.10
CA GLU A 90 -18.01 9.61 0.79
C GLU A 90 -18.34 8.39 1.65
N THR A 91 -18.36 7.20 1.06
CA THR A 91 -18.76 5.97 1.76
C THR A 91 -17.56 5.12 2.15
N ALA A 92 -16.34 5.69 2.14
CA ALA A 92 -15.15 5.01 2.60
C ALA A 92 -15.17 4.84 4.12
N GLU A 93 -14.62 3.72 4.57
CA GLU A 93 -14.42 3.42 5.98
C GLU A 93 -12.96 3.07 6.21
N VAL A 94 -12.32 3.72 7.17
CA VAL A 94 -10.93 3.51 7.54
C VAL A 94 -10.90 3.03 8.99
N GLY A 95 -10.45 1.81 9.20
CA GLY A 95 -10.34 1.21 10.54
C GLY A 95 -9.23 1.84 11.37
N ASP A 96 -9.23 1.51 12.67
CA ASP A 96 -8.25 2.02 13.63
C ASP A 96 -6.82 1.62 13.23
N GLY A 97 -5.87 2.48 13.53
CA GLY A 97 -4.45 2.20 13.38
C GLY A 97 -3.94 2.14 11.93
N CYS A 98 -4.75 2.49 10.93
CA CYS A 98 -4.32 2.52 9.53
C CYS A 98 -3.22 3.57 9.28
N THR A 99 -2.37 3.29 8.29
CA THR A 99 -1.38 4.23 7.75
C THR A 99 -1.65 4.45 6.28
N ILE A 100 -1.77 5.71 5.86
CA ILE A 100 -2.08 6.13 4.49
C ILE A 100 -1.03 7.12 4.04
N TYR A 101 -0.37 6.84 2.91
CA TYR A 101 0.65 7.73 2.36
C TYR A 101 0.07 8.68 1.31
N GLN A 102 0.87 9.66 0.89
CA GLN A 102 0.50 10.66 -0.11
C GLN A 102 -0.01 10.04 -1.41
N GLY A 103 -0.91 10.75 -2.10
CA GLY A 103 -1.45 10.37 -3.40
C GLY A 103 -2.39 9.16 -3.41
N VAL A 104 -2.72 8.60 -2.24
CA VAL A 104 -3.67 7.48 -2.12
C VAL A 104 -5.08 7.93 -2.47
N THR A 105 -5.81 7.07 -3.18
CA THR A 105 -7.24 7.27 -3.45
C THR A 105 -8.06 6.10 -2.93
N LEU A 106 -8.99 6.37 -2.02
CA LEU A 106 -10.07 5.47 -1.65
C LEU A 106 -11.32 5.87 -2.44
N GLY A 107 -11.41 5.35 -3.68
CA GLY A 107 -12.37 5.77 -4.69
C GLY A 107 -13.55 4.83 -4.86
N GLY A 108 -14.61 5.34 -5.46
CA GLY A 108 -15.80 4.57 -5.81
C GLY A 108 -15.85 4.17 -7.28
N THR A 109 -16.84 3.34 -7.64
CA THR A 109 -17.10 2.90 -9.02
C THR A 109 -17.85 3.93 -9.88
N GLY A 110 -18.19 5.10 -9.33
CA GLY A 110 -18.67 6.27 -10.06
C GLY A 110 -20.19 6.28 -10.39
N LYS A 111 -20.87 5.14 -10.43
CA LYS A 111 -22.29 5.06 -10.85
C LYS A 111 -23.26 4.71 -9.74
N ASP A 112 -22.79 4.07 -8.66
CA ASP A 112 -23.65 3.54 -7.62
C ASP A 112 -24.01 4.59 -6.58
N LYS A 113 -25.29 4.62 -6.21
CA LYS A 113 -25.76 5.33 -5.02
C LYS A 113 -25.63 4.38 -3.82
N GLY A 114 -25.06 4.85 -2.71
CA GLY A 114 -24.83 4.04 -1.52
C GLY A 114 -23.37 3.64 -1.35
N LYS A 115 -23.10 2.46 -0.77
CA LYS A 115 -21.74 1.97 -0.53
C LYS A 115 -21.01 1.71 -1.86
N ARG A 116 -20.05 2.58 -2.20
CA ARG A 116 -19.29 2.53 -3.45
C ARG A 116 -17.77 2.71 -3.25
N HIS A 117 -17.34 3.05 -2.03
CA HIS A 117 -15.94 3.24 -1.65
C HIS A 117 -15.47 2.10 -0.75
N PRO A 118 -14.17 1.84 -0.69
CA PRO A 118 -13.61 0.70 0.07
C PRO A 118 -13.77 0.84 1.57
N THR A 119 -13.70 -0.30 2.25
CA THR A 119 -13.55 -0.41 3.69
C THR A 119 -12.18 -0.97 4.01
N LEU A 120 -11.33 -0.19 4.67
CA LEU A 120 -10.06 -0.65 5.23
C LEU A 120 -10.32 -1.22 6.64
N GLY A 121 -9.83 -2.42 6.88
CA GLY A 121 -9.80 -3.01 8.21
C GLY A 121 -8.84 -2.28 9.16
N LYS A 122 -8.56 -2.87 10.32
CA LYS A 122 -7.62 -2.29 11.29
C LYS A 122 -6.18 -2.49 10.86
N ASN A 123 -5.30 -1.52 11.21
CA ASN A 123 -3.87 -1.61 10.98
C ASN A 123 -3.46 -1.87 9.51
N VAL A 124 -4.28 -1.41 8.56
CA VAL A 124 -3.97 -1.50 7.13
C VAL A 124 -2.95 -0.43 6.77
N THR A 125 -1.96 -0.82 5.96
CA THR A 125 -0.98 0.13 5.39
C THR A 125 -1.25 0.30 3.90
N VAL A 126 -1.45 1.55 3.45
CA VAL A 126 -1.66 1.89 2.05
C VAL A 126 -0.50 2.74 1.57
N GLY A 127 0.33 2.16 0.70
CA GLY A 127 1.54 2.78 0.15
C GLY A 127 1.24 3.98 -0.74
N CYS A 128 2.25 4.82 -0.95
CA CYS A 128 2.12 6.07 -1.70
C CYS A 128 1.55 5.84 -3.10
N GLY A 129 0.65 6.73 -3.53
CA GLY A 129 0.05 6.68 -4.86
C GLY A 129 -0.92 5.51 -5.13
N ALA A 130 -1.14 4.59 -4.19
CA ALA A 130 -2.04 3.46 -4.39
C ALA A 130 -3.50 3.90 -4.61
N LYS A 131 -4.22 3.18 -5.47
CA LYS A 131 -5.63 3.40 -5.79
C LYS A 131 -6.43 2.18 -5.37
N ILE A 132 -7.39 2.36 -4.49
CA ILE A 132 -8.31 1.32 -4.03
C ILE A 132 -9.70 1.73 -4.48
N LEU A 133 -10.26 1.02 -5.46
CA LEU A 133 -11.43 1.48 -6.21
C LEU A 133 -12.56 0.44 -6.17
N GLY A 134 -13.60 0.72 -5.39
CA GLY A 134 -14.79 -0.14 -5.29
C GLY A 134 -15.25 -0.41 -3.86
N PRO A 135 -16.46 -0.96 -3.67
CA PRO A 135 -17.10 -1.14 -2.36
C PRO A 135 -16.68 -2.45 -1.67
N PHE A 136 -15.40 -2.81 -1.71
CA PHE A 136 -14.89 -4.05 -1.13
C PHE A 136 -14.08 -3.79 0.14
N LYS A 137 -13.73 -4.88 0.83
CA LYS A 137 -12.99 -4.83 2.10
C LYS A 137 -11.51 -5.22 1.89
N VAL A 138 -10.63 -4.42 2.47
CA VAL A 138 -9.22 -4.72 2.70
C VAL A 138 -9.10 -5.28 4.11
N GLY A 139 -8.60 -6.51 4.25
CA GLY A 139 -8.53 -7.21 5.54
C GLY A 139 -7.59 -6.55 6.55
N ASP A 140 -7.79 -6.86 7.83
CA ASP A 140 -6.98 -6.31 8.93
C ASP A 140 -5.49 -6.62 8.76
N GLY A 141 -4.64 -5.64 9.01
CA GLY A 141 -3.19 -5.78 8.88
C GLY A 141 -2.68 -6.02 7.46
N ALA A 142 -3.54 -5.88 6.46
CA ALA A 142 -3.13 -6.00 5.06
C ALA A 142 -2.29 -4.79 4.61
N LYS A 143 -1.50 -4.99 3.56
CA LYS A 143 -0.67 -3.95 2.95
C LYS A 143 -1.00 -3.82 1.47
N VAL A 144 -1.16 -2.60 1.01
CA VAL A 144 -1.27 -2.25 -0.40
C VAL A 144 0.01 -1.52 -0.79
N ALA A 145 0.74 -2.05 -1.76
CA ALA A 145 2.03 -1.50 -2.18
C ALA A 145 1.89 -0.11 -2.80
N ALA A 146 3.00 0.61 -2.85
CA ALA A 146 3.07 1.90 -3.55
C ALA A 146 2.64 1.75 -5.01
N ASN A 147 1.84 2.70 -5.51
CA ASN A 147 1.29 2.76 -6.86
C ASN A 147 0.45 1.52 -7.29
N ALA A 148 0.07 0.66 -6.37
CA ALA A 148 -0.80 -0.47 -6.69
C ALA A 148 -2.24 0.00 -6.97
N VAL A 149 -2.91 -0.67 -7.90
CA VAL A 149 -4.33 -0.43 -8.22
C VAL A 149 -5.14 -1.64 -7.79
N LEU A 150 -5.78 -1.55 -6.63
CA LEU A 150 -6.57 -2.61 -6.03
C LEU A 150 -8.04 -2.49 -6.45
N LEU A 151 -8.57 -3.53 -7.07
CA LEU A 151 -9.92 -3.59 -7.63
C LEU A 151 -10.79 -4.68 -7.01
N GLU A 152 -10.24 -5.44 -6.07
CA GLU A 152 -10.93 -6.56 -5.41
C GLU A 152 -10.53 -6.68 -3.94
N SER A 153 -11.30 -7.44 -3.17
CA SER A 153 -11.04 -7.67 -1.75
C SER A 153 -9.76 -8.47 -1.53
N ILE A 154 -9.04 -8.15 -0.46
CA ILE A 154 -7.87 -8.93 -0.03
C ILE A 154 -8.04 -9.39 1.43
N PRO A 155 -7.57 -10.61 1.76
CA PRO A 155 -7.69 -11.17 3.09
C PRO A 155 -6.80 -10.44 4.11
N PRO A 156 -7.02 -10.67 5.42
CA PRO A 156 -6.17 -10.12 6.47
C PRO A 156 -4.70 -10.54 6.32
N ALA A 157 -3.79 -9.68 6.80
CA ALA A 157 -2.35 -9.89 6.83
C ALA A 157 -1.73 -10.25 5.45
N SER A 158 -2.41 -9.88 4.35
CA SER A 158 -1.92 -10.06 2.98
C SER A 158 -1.25 -8.79 2.44
N THR A 159 -0.50 -8.96 1.36
CA THR A 159 0.11 -7.84 0.63
C THR A 159 -0.34 -7.88 -0.83
N ALA A 160 -0.87 -6.75 -1.32
CA ALA A 160 -1.27 -6.57 -2.71
C ALA A 160 -0.28 -5.66 -3.44
N VAL A 161 0.15 -6.05 -4.66
CA VAL A 161 1.20 -5.39 -5.45
C VAL A 161 0.79 -5.33 -6.92
N GLY A 162 1.11 -4.25 -7.61
CA GLY A 162 0.99 -4.13 -9.07
C GLY A 162 -0.27 -3.45 -9.57
N VAL A 163 -0.42 -3.42 -10.90
CA VAL A 163 -1.53 -2.78 -11.64
C VAL A 163 -2.00 -3.71 -12.75
N PRO A 164 -3.17 -4.36 -12.61
CA PRO A 164 -3.99 -4.46 -11.39
C PRO A 164 -3.28 -5.22 -10.27
N ALA A 165 -3.60 -4.88 -9.02
CA ALA A 165 -2.92 -5.47 -7.87
C ALA A 165 -3.25 -6.95 -7.71
N ARG A 166 -2.21 -7.75 -7.42
CA ARG A 166 -2.29 -9.17 -7.10
C ARG A 166 -1.79 -9.42 -5.69
N ILE A 167 -2.30 -10.46 -5.03
CA ILE A 167 -1.84 -10.85 -3.71
C ILE A 167 -0.46 -11.49 -3.84
N ALA A 168 0.56 -10.82 -3.29
CA ALA A 168 1.89 -11.37 -3.14
C ALA A 168 1.97 -12.14 -1.81
N ARG A 169 2.22 -13.46 -1.85
CA ARG A 169 2.48 -14.24 -0.64
C ARG A 169 3.92 -13.97 -0.21
N VAL A 170 4.09 -13.27 0.91
CA VAL A 170 5.41 -13.14 1.54
C VAL A 170 5.59 -14.35 2.47
N GLY A 171 6.47 -15.28 2.09
CA GLY A 171 6.72 -16.49 2.87
C GLY A 171 7.21 -16.16 4.29
N GLY A 172 6.40 -16.42 5.32
CA GLY A 172 6.75 -16.62 6.73
C GLY A 172 7.44 -15.50 7.53
N ARG A 173 8.00 -14.46 6.92
CA ARG A 173 8.58 -13.30 7.62
C ARG A 173 7.56 -12.18 7.67
N LYS A 174 7.23 -11.69 8.86
CA LYS A 174 6.49 -10.43 9.03
C LYS A 174 7.36 -9.32 8.40
N PRO A 175 6.96 -8.72 7.27
CA PRO A 175 7.67 -7.53 6.77
C PRO A 175 7.55 -6.44 7.83
N ASN A 176 8.56 -5.57 7.92
CA ASN A 176 8.49 -4.40 8.78
C ASN A 176 7.17 -3.67 8.52
N THR A 177 6.47 -3.25 9.57
CA THR A 177 5.10 -2.71 9.47
C THR A 177 4.97 -1.54 8.49
N LEU A 178 6.04 -0.78 8.27
CA LEU A 178 6.07 0.39 7.38
C LEU A 178 6.73 0.12 6.02
N ASP A 179 7.22 -1.09 5.77
CA ASP A 179 7.84 -1.42 4.49
C ASP A 179 6.76 -1.58 3.39
N HIS A 180 6.70 -0.63 2.49
CA HIS A 180 5.83 -0.60 1.32
C HIS A 180 6.63 -0.60 0.00
N VAL A 181 7.96 -0.75 0.08
CA VAL A 181 8.90 -0.68 -1.04
C VAL A 181 9.54 -2.04 -1.35
N HIS A 182 9.97 -2.80 -0.33
CA HIS A 182 10.62 -4.10 -0.51
C HIS A 182 9.60 -5.23 -0.56
N LEU A 183 8.80 -5.26 -1.61
CA LEU A 183 7.76 -6.26 -1.82
C LEU A 183 8.13 -7.14 -3.01
N PRO A 184 7.89 -8.47 -2.94
CA PRO A 184 8.15 -9.35 -4.07
C PRO A 184 7.23 -8.97 -5.24
N ASP A 185 7.80 -8.87 -6.44
CA ASP A 185 7.03 -8.64 -7.66
C ASP A 185 6.33 -9.95 -8.10
N PRO A 186 4.99 -10.01 -8.06
CA PRO A 186 4.25 -11.21 -8.45
C PRO A 186 4.40 -11.55 -9.94
N VAL A 187 4.62 -10.54 -10.79
CA VAL A 187 4.80 -10.73 -12.22
C VAL A 187 6.16 -11.38 -12.49
N ALA A 188 7.22 -10.89 -11.83
CA ALA A 188 8.54 -11.50 -11.92
C ALA A 188 8.55 -12.94 -11.41
N GLN A 189 7.82 -13.24 -10.33
CA GLN A 189 7.67 -14.61 -9.81
C GLN A 189 6.95 -15.52 -10.81
N GLU A 190 5.90 -15.04 -11.45
CA GLU A 190 5.15 -15.81 -12.44
C GLU A 190 5.98 -16.04 -13.71
N ILE A 191 6.72 -15.04 -14.18
CA ILE A 191 7.66 -15.17 -15.30
C ILE A 191 8.73 -16.23 -14.98
N CYS A 192 9.32 -16.21 -13.80
CA CYS A 192 10.29 -17.24 -13.39
C CYS A 192 9.71 -18.64 -13.37
N LYS A 193 8.45 -18.81 -12.92
CA LYS A 193 7.78 -20.13 -12.97
C LYS A 193 7.55 -20.60 -14.40
N LEU A 194 7.05 -19.70 -15.25
CA LEU A 194 6.82 -20.03 -16.68
C LEU A 194 8.12 -20.38 -17.38
N GLN A 195 9.22 -19.68 -17.10
CA GLN A 195 10.54 -20.01 -17.62
C GLN A 195 10.99 -21.40 -17.16
N PHE A 196 10.83 -21.73 -15.89
CA PHE A 196 11.17 -23.03 -15.35
C PHE A 196 10.34 -24.16 -15.99
N GLU A 197 9.04 -23.95 -16.22
CA GLU A 197 8.19 -24.93 -16.91
C GLU A 197 8.59 -25.08 -18.38
N LEU A 198 8.96 -24.00 -19.03
CA LEU A 198 9.44 -24.02 -20.44
C LEU A 198 10.73 -24.84 -20.57
N ASP A 199 11.72 -24.57 -19.71
CA ASP A 199 12.98 -25.31 -19.66
C ASP A 199 12.74 -26.83 -19.41
N ARG A 200 11.77 -27.15 -18.55
CA ARG A 200 11.38 -28.53 -18.28
C ARG A 200 10.76 -29.22 -19.50
N LEU A 201 9.88 -28.52 -20.22
CA LEU A 201 9.25 -29.03 -21.45
C LEU A 201 10.28 -29.20 -22.57
N GLU A 202 11.18 -28.25 -22.74
CA GLU A 202 12.28 -28.34 -23.71
C GLU A 202 13.19 -29.54 -23.41
N SER A 203 13.55 -29.73 -22.12
CA SER A 203 14.35 -30.87 -21.69
C SER A 203 13.66 -32.21 -21.97
N ALA A 204 12.34 -32.30 -21.72
CA ALA A 204 11.54 -33.49 -22.01
C ALA A 204 11.41 -33.76 -23.52
N SER A 205 11.23 -32.69 -24.31
CA SER A 205 11.18 -32.78 -25.76
C SER A 205 12.50 -33.23 -26.38
N ALA A 206 13.64 -32.73 -25.86
CA ALA A 206 14.97 -33.12 -26.26
C ALA A 206 15.24 -34.62 -25.96
N SER A 207 14.79 -35.09 -24.78
CA SER A 207 14.89 -36.51 -24.38
C SER A 207 14.05 -37.44 -25.29
N SER A 208 12.85 -37.01 -25.68
CA SER A 208 11.99 -37.81 -26.57
C SER A 208 12.49 -37.89 -28.01
N LYS A 209 13.26 -36.90 -28.47
CA LYS A 209 13.89 -36.89 -29.81
C LYS A 209 15.22 -37.66 -29.85
N GLY A 210 15.79 -38.00 -28.69
CA GLY A 210 17.09 -38.67 -28.57
C GLY A 210 17.09 -40.18 -28.70
N THR A 211 15.93 -40.84 -28.84
CA THR A 211 15.83 -42.29 -29.10
C THR A 211 15.93 -42.71 -30.57
N GLY A 212 16.28 -41.76 -31.44
CA GLY A 212 16.31 -42.04 -32.92
C GLY A 212 17.54 -41.54 -33.66
N ALA A 213 18.73 -41.32 -33.04
CA ALA A 213 19.99 -41.20 -33.81
C ALA A 213 21.18 -41.01 -32.86
N ALA A 214 21.98 -42.03 -32.70
CA ALA A 214 23.34 -41.90 -32.16
C ALA A 214 24.21 -41.07 -33.12
N ARG A 215 24.43 -39.80 -32.77
CA ARG A 215 25.52 -39.02 -33.41
C ARG A 215 26.22 -38.18 -32.34
N ARG A 216 27.49 -38.52 -32.12
CA ARG A 216 28.44 -37.78 -31.30
C ARG A 216 28.41 -36.28 -31.63
N GLN A 217 28.13 -35.43 -30.64
CA GLN A 217 28.56 -34.04 -30.67
C GLN A 217 29.13 -33.63 -29.29
N ARG A 218 30.24 -32.92 -29.38
CA ARG A 218 31.06 -32.42 -28.24
C ARG A 218 30.27 -31.44 -27.37
N PRO A 219 30.55 -31.33 -26.07
CA PRO A 219 29.92 -30.31 -25.21
C PRO A 219 30.45 -28.91 -25.61
N GLY A 220 29.60 -28.14 -26.24
CA GLY A 220 29.82 -26.74 -26.57
C GLY A 220 29.39 -25.83 -25.39
N ALA A 221 30.12 -24.76 -25.26
CA ALA A 221 30.12 -23.74 -24.22
C ALA A 221 28.74 -23.36 -23.66
N ARG A 222 28.68 -23.21 -22.34
CA ARG A 222 27.58 -22.59 -21.60
C ARG A 222 27.36 -21.16 -22.11
N PRO A 223 26.10 -20.74 -22.40
CA PRO A 223 25.83 -19.32 -22.63
C PRO A 223 26.11 -18.53 -21.32
N ALA A 224 26.85 -17.45 -21.45
CA ALA A 224 27.17 -16.52 -20.38
C ALA A 224 25.89 -15.95 -19.80
N GLY A 225 25.70 -16.22 -18.52
CA GLY A 225 24.48 -16.11 -17.83
C GLY A 225 23.96 -14.76 -17.47
N ILE A 226 22.81 -14.87 -16.92
CA ILE A 226 22.05 -13.83 -16.19
C ILE A 226 22.57 -13.69 -14.73
N ASP A 227 23.84 -14.09 -14.45
CA ASP A 227 24.44 -13.94 -13.12
C ASP A 227 24.75 -12.49 -12.73
N GLY A 228 24.53 -11.52 -13.64
CA GLY A 228 24.78 -10.10 -13.39
C GLY A 228 23.72 -9.34 -12.61
N PHE A 229 22.47 -9.88 -12.54
CA PHE A 229 21.36 -9.10 -12.01
C PHE A 229 21.16 -9.18 -10.49
N PHE A 230 21.78 -10.15 -9.80
CA PHE A 230 21.66 -10.35 -8.36
C PHE A 230 22.91 -10.08 -7.52
N ARG A 231 23.95 -9.43 -8.09
CA ARG A 231 25.06 -8.96 -7.25
C ARG A 231 24.64 -7.72 -6.48
N GLN A 232 23.99 -7.93 -5.35
CA GLN A 232 23.88 -6.94 -4.28
C GLN A 232 25.30 -6.48 -3.91
N ARG A 233 25.56 -5.18 -4.10
CA ARG A 233 26.78 -4.52 -3.60
C ARG A 233 26.87 -4.71 -2.09
N ARG A 234 27.78 -5.57 -1.62
CA ARG A 234 28.18 -5.59 -0.21
C ARG A 234 28.77 -4.22 0.13
N PRO A 235 28.35 -3.58 1.25
CA PRO A 235 28.98 -2.34 1.68
C PRO A 235 30.45 -2.60 2.01
N ARG A 236 31.36 -1.80 1.45
CA ARG A 236 32.77 -1.79 1.80
C ARG A 236 32.92 -1.44 3.29
N ARG A 237 33.39 -2.36 4.09
CA ARG A 237 33.91 -2.05 5.43
C ARG A 237 35.05 -1.05 5.29
N ARG A 238 34.86 0.16 5.79
CA ARG A 238 35.96 1.10 6.01
C ARG A 238 36.88 0.49 7.09
N ARG A 239 38.12 0.19 6.71
CA ARG A 239 39.20 -0.01 7.66
C ARG A 239 39.56 1.37 8.21
N THR A 240 39.34 1.57 9.49
CA THR A 240 39.98 2.63 10.25
C THR A 240 41.42 2.20 10.50
N ALA A 241 42.36 2.93 9.94
CA ALA A 241 43.76 2.86 10.30
C ALA A 241 44.03 3.97 11.32
N GLY A 242 44.85 3.69 12.31
CA GLY A 242 45.50 4.62 13.23
C GLY A 242 44.81 4.76 14.55
#